data_a4d66a031eacb3902cbbc2c5a0128f13
#
_entry.id   a4d66a031eacb3902cbbc2c5a0128f13
#
_cell.length_a   1.000
_cell.length_b   1.000
_cell.length_c   1.000
_cell.angle_alpha   90.00
_cell.angle_beta   90.00
_cell.angle_gamma   90.00
#
_symmetry.space_group_name_H-M   'P 1'
#
loop_
_entity.id
_entity.type
_entity.pdbx_description
1 polymer ?
#
loop_
_entity_poly.entity_id
_entity_poly.type
_entity_poly.pdbx_seq_one_letter_code
_entity_poly.pdbx_strand_id
1 'polypeptide(L)'
;MLEIKSNFAQSLRTMIQSMTGFGKVTAELPSKKVTVEVKALNSKQLDLSTRIPGIYKDKEMAVRSLLLQEVERGKVDFSIFIEYIGKDTPTQINLAAIESYYNQIKDVSEKLNIPVPADWFTTLLRLPEAIKSDIAEVDESEWELVMKTIKEAIKHLKEFRLQEGAMLQKLFEQKIGNIASLLDRIGE
;
A
#
# COMPACT_ATOMS: atom_id res chain seq x y z
N MET A 1 -28.74 -39.03 -13.66
CA MET A 1 -29.25 -37.94 -12.77
C MET A 1 -28.54 -37.88 -11.42
N LEU A 2 -28.07 -38.99 -10.84
CA LEU A 2 -27.30 -39.00 -9.56
C LEU A 2 -25.85 -38.52 -9.67
N GLU A 3 -25.16 -38.76 -10.78
CA GLU A 3 -23.77 -38.34 -11.00
C GLU A 3 -23.61 -36.83 -11.17
N ILE A 4 -24.60 -36.14 -11.76
CA ILE A 4 -24.59 -34.68 -11.91
C ILE A 4 -24.72 -34.00 -10.53
N LYS A 5 -25.51 -34.55 -9.61
CA LYS A 5 -25.62 -34.04 -8.23
C LYS A 5 -24.34 -34.26 -7.41
N SER A 6 -23.62 -35.35 -7.63
CA SER A 6 -22.36 -35.64 -6.96
C SER A 6 -21.24 -34.69 -7.40
N ASN A 7 -21.10 -34.45 -8.71
CA ASN A 7 -20.09 -33.50 -9.23
C ASN A 7 -20.37 -32.05 -8.86
N PHE A 8 -21.65 -31.65 -8.75
CA PHE A 8 -22.04 -30.32 -8.31
C PHE A 8 -21.77 -30.12 -6.82
N ALA A 9 -21.99 -31.12 -5.99
CA ALA A 9 -21.70 -31.09 -4.55
C ALA A 9 -20.20 -31.10 -4.24
N GLN A 10 -19.37 -31.70 -5.12
CA GLN A 10 -17.92 -31.69 -5.02
C GLN A 10 -17.30 -30.37 -5.48
N SER A 11 -17.90 -29.70 -6.46
CA SER A 11 -17.53 -28.35 -6.93
C SER A 11 -17.84 -27.26 -5.89
N LEU A 12 -18.79 -27.48 -4.99
CA LEU A 12 -19.16 -26.57 -3.90
C LEU A 12 -18.18 -26.57 -2.71
N ARG A 13 -17.14 -27.41 -2.73
CA ARG A 13 -16.10 -27.42 -1.67
C ARG A 13 -15.02 -26.36 -1.85
N THR A 14 -14.96 -25.65 -2.96
CA THR A 14 -14.16 -24.43 -3.07
C THR A 14 -14.89 -23.31 -2.36
N MET A 15 -14.38 -22.88 -1.21
CA MET A 15 -14.93 -21.73 -0.48
C MET A 15 -15.02 -20.54 -1.43
N ILE A 16 -16.22 -19.95 -1.55
CA ILE A 16 -16.41 -18.72 -2.32
C ILE A 16 -15.59 -17.63 -1.67
N GLN A 17 -14.76 -16.96 -2.46
CA GLN A 17 -14.00 -15.79 -2.00
C GLN A 17 -14.50 -14.54 -2.69
N SER A 18 -14.61 -13.46 -1.96
CA SER A 18 -14.86 -12.15 -2.55
C SER A 18 -13.71 -11.69 -3.43
N MET A 19 -14.04 -10.94 -4.47
CA MET A 19 -13.05 -10.27 -5.32
C MET A 19 -12.55 -8.96 -4.75
N THR A 20 -13.26 -8.41 -3.76
CA THR A 20 -12.87 -7.22 -3.02
C THR A 20 -12.25 -7.63 -1.69
N GLY A 21 -11.41 -6.77 -1.14
CA GLY A 21 -10.82 -7.01 0.16
C GLY A 21 -9.90 -5.89 0.60
N PHE A 22 -9.60 -5.90 1.89
CA PHE A 22 -8.77 -4.90 2.54
C PHE A 22 -7.93 -5.56 3.64
N GLY A 23 -6.66 -5.15 3.71
CA GLY A 23 -5.78 -5.51 4.80
C GLY A 23 -4.96 -4.30 5.22
N LYS A 24 -4.85 -4.08 6.52
CA LYS A 24 -4.06 -3.01 7.10
C LYS A 24 -3.36 -3.53 8.34
N VAL A 25 -2.07 -3.26 8.44
CA VAL A 25 -1.26 -3.57 9.62
C VAL A 25 -0.31 -2.42 9.87
N THR A 26 -0.06 -2.16 11.13
CA THR A 26 0.88 -1.13 11.57
C THR A 26 1.91 -1.77 12.48
N ALA A 27 3.19 -1.54 12.20
CA ALA A 27 4.31 -1.90 13.04
C ALA A 27 4.95 -0.65 13.64
N GLU A 28 5.31 -0.71 14.90
CA GLU A 28 6.05 0.33 15.60
C GLU A 28 7.52 -0.04 15.65
N LEU A 29 8.35 0.86 15.11
CA LEU A 29 9.81 0.84 15.16
C LEU A 29 10.28 1.90 16.16
N PRO A 30 11.51 1.86 16.63
CA PRO A 30 11.99 2.79 17.65
C PRO A 30 11.86 4.28 17.28
N SER A 31 12.02 4.63 15.99
CA SER A 31 12.00 6.02 15.49
C SER A 31 10.85 6.32 14.54
N LYS A 32 10.07 5.32 14.15
CA LYS A 32 9.01 5.47 13.15
C LYS A 32 7.94 4.41 13.27
N LYS A 33 6.76 4.73 12.78
CA LYS A 33 5.62 3.84 12.65
C LYS A 33 5.41 3.54 11.16
N VAL A 34 5.38 2.26 10.82
CA VAL A 34 5.18 1.80 9.45
C VAL A 34 3.80 1.21 9.33
N THR A 35 2.97 1.80 8.48
CA THR A 35 1.63 1.29 8.18
C THR A 35 1.61 0.74 6.77
N VAL A 36 1.20 -0.50 6.64
CA VAL A 36 1.01 -1.19 5.36
C VAL A 36 -0.48 -1.33 5.08
N GLU A 37 -0.91 -0.88 3.92
CA GLU A 37 -2.28 -1.06 3.43
C GLU A 37 -2.27 -1.80 2.11
N VAL A 38 -3.15 -2.78 1.97
CA VAL A 38 -3.43 -3.48 0.72
C VAL A 38 -4.92 -3.52 0.48
N LYS A 39 -5.35 -3.02 -0.69
CA LYS A 39 -6.73 -2.96 -1.13
C LYS A 39 -6.86 -3.73 -2.43
N ALA A 40 -7.89 -4.52 -2.57
CA ALA A 40 -8.19 -5.22 -3.79
C ALA A 40 -9.62 -4.95 -4.24
N LEU A 41 -9.76 -4.62 -5.51
CA LEU A 41 -11.03 -4.41 -6.19
C LEU A 41 -11.23 -5.45 -7.29
N ASN A 42 -12.48 -5.64 -7.68
CA ASN A 42 -12.80 -6.58 -8.75
C ASN A 42 -12.17 -6.13 -10.08
N SER A 43 -11.40 -7.01 -10.70
CA SER A 43 -10.87 -6.84 -12.05
C SER A 43 -10.67 -8.21 -12.71
N LYS A 44 -10.78 -8.25 -14.04
CA LYS A 44 -10.54 -9.47 -14.82
C LYS A 44 -9.06 -9.86 -14.85
N GLN A 45 -8.17 -8.87 -14.83
CA GLN A 45 -6.72 -9.06 -14.84
C GLN A 45 -6.14 -8.56 -13.52
N LEU A 46 -4.96 -9.04 -13.19
CA LEU A 46 -4.20 -8.52 -12.07
C LEU A 46 -3.55 -7.19 -12.49
N ASP A 47 -3.99 -6.11 -11.87
CA ASP A 47 -3.43 -4.77 -12.00
C ASP A 47 -2.88 -4.34 -10.65
N LEU A 48 -1.56 -4.14 -10.56
CA LEU A 48 -0.86 -3.85 -9.31
C LEU A 48 -0.28 -2.44 -9.32
N SER A 49 -0.82 -1.60 -8.46
CA SER A 49 -0.30 -0.27 -8.14
C SER A 49 0.41 -0.29 -6.79
N THR A 50 1.65 0.21 -6.74
CA THR A 50 2.46 0.26 -5.53
C THR A 50 2.86 1.69 -5.19
N ARG A 51 2.67 2.09 -3.93
CA ARG A 51 3.17 3.35 -3.36
C ARG A 51 4.11 3.02 -2.22
N ILE A 52 5.40 3.13 -2.51
CA ILE A 52 6.47 2.77 -1.56
C ILE A 52 7.32 4.01 -1.31
N PRO A 53 7.53 4.39 -0.03
CA PRO A 53 8.42 5.50 0.33
C PRO A 53 9.84 5.32 -0.22
N GLY A 54 10.53 6.44 -0.48
CA GLY A 54 11.87 6.44 -1.06
C GLY A 54 12.87 5.56 -0.32
N ILE A 55 12.77 5.50 1.00
CA ILE A 55 13.64 4.68 1.87
C ILE A 55 13.55 3.17 1.55
N TYR A 56 12.41 2.66 1.07
CA TYR A 56 12.21 1.24 0.71
C TYR A 56 12.14 1.03 -0.80
N LYS A 57 12.51 2.01 -1.61
CA LYS A 57 12.36 1.96 -3.07
C LYS A 57 13.15 0.81 -3.70
N ASP A 58 14.32 0.53 -3.20
CA ASP A 58 15.18 -0.57 -3.68
C ASP A 58 14.56 -1.96 -3.44
N LYS A 59 13.67 -2.05 -2.48
CA LYS A 59 12.96 -3.30 -2.13
C LYS A 59 11.62 -3.46 -2.89
N GLU A 60 11.24 -2.50 -3.74
CA GLU A 60 9.95 -2.52 -4.46
C GLU A 60 9.72 -3.80 -5.27
N MET A 61 10.76 -4.29 -5.96
CA MET A 61 10.65 -5.50 -6.77
C MET A 61 10.34 -6.75 -5.93
N ALA A 62 10.91 -6.86 -4.73
CA ALA A 62 10.62 -7.95 -3.81
C ALA A 62 9.16 -7.91 -3.33
N VAL A 63 8.65 -6.72 -3.01
CA VAL A 63 7.25 -6.51 -2.62
C VAL A 63 6.30 -6.86 -3.77
N ARG A 64 6.61 -6.39 -4.98
CA ARG A 64 5.81 -6.72 -6.18
C ARG A 64 5.74 -8.22 -6.44
N SER A 65 6.88 -8.90 -6.37
CA SER A 65 6.95 -10.35 -6.56
C SER A 65 6.10 -11.10 -5.52
N LEU A 66 6.16 -10.67 -4.25
CA LEU A 66 5.34 -11.25 -3.19
C LEU A 66 3.84 -11.04 -3.46
N LEU A 67 3.43 -9.82 -3.82
CA LEU A 67 2.03 -9.52 -4.12
C LEU A 67 1.50 -10.32 -5.32
N LEU A 68 2.32 -10.47 -6.38
CA LEU A 68 1.97 -11.29 -7.55
C LEU A 68 1.80 -12.78 -7.23
N GLN A 69 2.58 -13.30 -6.26
CA GLN A 69 2.46 -14.68 -5.82
C GLN A 69 1.23 -14.91 -4.92
N GLU A 70 0.88 -13.93 -4.10
CA GLU A 70 -0.14 -14.05 -3.06
C GLU A 70 -1.54 -13.64 -3.51
N VAL A 71 -1.63 -12.81 -4.59
CA VAL A 71 -2.90 -12.30 -5.12
C VAL A 71 -3.08 -12.74 -6.56
N GLU A 72 -4.05 -13.64 -6.79
CA GLU A 72 -4.28 -14.27 -8.09
C GLU A 72 -4.84 -13.30 -9.14
N ARG A 73 -5.76 -12.41 -8.75
CA ARG A 73 -6.45 -11.47 -9.65
C ARG A 73 -7.04 -10.27 -8.90
N GLY A 74 -7.35 -9.22 -9.64
CA GLY A 74 -7.99 -8.01 -9.15
C GLY A 74 -7.12 -6.77 -9.36
N LYS A 75 -7.71 -5.60 -9.21
CA LYS A 75 -6.94 -4.36 -9.12
C LYS A 75 -6.48 -4.20 -7.68
N VAL A 76 -5.17 -4.25 -7.47
CA VAL A 76 -4.54 -4.22 -6.14
C VAL A 76 -3.79 -2.90 -5.97
N ASP A 77 -4.21 -2.12 -4.99
CA ASP A 77 -3.51 -0.92 -4.53
C ASP A 77 -2.76 -1.26 -3.23
N PHE A 78 -1.45 -1.20 -3.29
CA PHE A 78 -0.55 -1.43 -2.16
C PHE A 78 0.15 -0.14 -1.77
N SER A 79 0.17 0.19 -0.48
CA SER A 79 0.80 1.41 0.03
C SER A 79 1.53 1.14 1.35
N ILE A 80 2.72 1.70 1.47
CA ILE A 80 3.45 1.79 2.74
C ILE A 80 3.47 3.26 3.15
N PHE A 81 3.09 3.53 4.39
CA PHE A 81 3.16 4.86 5.00
C PHE A 81 4.15 4.81 6.15
N ILE A 82 4.96 5.86 6.28
CA ILE A 82 5.91 6.03 7.38
C ILE A 82 5.53 7.31 8.13
N GLU A 83 5.39 7.18 9.42
CA GLU A 83 5.23 8.28 10.35
C GLU A 83 6.42 8.28 11.31
N TYR A 84 7.21 9.33 11.31
CA TYR A 84 8.37 9.44 12.20
C TYR A 84 7.92 9.85 13.60
N ILE A 85 8.44 9.15 14.61
CA ILE A 85 8.13 9.36 16.02
C ILE A 85 9.34 10.04 16.66
N GLY A 86 9.14 11.21 17.29
CA GLY A 86 10.20 11.91 18.01
C GLY A 86 10.72 13.16 17.30
N LYS A 87 11.95 13.58 17.68
CA LYS A 87 12.59 14.80 17.18
C LYS A 87 13.42 14.59 15.90
N ASP A 88 13.61 13.34 15.51
CA ASP A 88 14.43 12.97 14.35
C ASP A 88 13.60 13.11 13.07
N THR A 89 13.54 14.33 12.56
CA THR A 89 13.00 14.55 11.22
C THR A 89 14.03 14.05 10.19
N PRO A 90 13.62 13.27 9.18
CA PRO A 90 14.53 12.76 8.14
C PRO A 90 15.03 13.87 7.21
N THR A 91 14.60 15.10 7.44
CA THR A 91 14.94 16.26 6.64
C THR A 91 15.94 17.13 7.40
N GLN A 92 17.09 17.36 6.78
CA GLN A 92 18.14 18.25 7.29
C GLN A 92 18.39 19.38 6.31
N ILE A 93 18.78 20.53 6.86
CA ILE A 93 19.20 21.66 6.04
C ILE A 93 20.60 21.35 5.46
N ASN A 94 20.71 21.43 4.14
CA ASN A 94 21.97 21.24 3.43
C ASN A 94 22.79 22.53 3.47
N LEU A 95 23.61 22.69 4.48
CA LEU A 95 24.43 23.89 4.68
C LEU A 95 25.32 24.19 3.46
N ALA A 96 25.92 23.17 2.84
CA ALA A 96 26.79 23.37 1.69
C ALA A 96 26.04 23.95 0.46
N ALA A 97 24.83 23.45 0.20
CA ALA A 97 23.99 24.00 -0.87
C ALA A 97 23.55 25.43 -0.56
N ILE A 98 23.13 25.70 0.69
CA ILE A 98 22.71 27.03 1.13
C ILE A 98 23.87 28.02 1.02
N GLU A 99 25.06 27.67 1.47
CA GLU A 99 26.25 28.53 1.37
C GLU A 99 26.60 28.84 -0.09
N SER A 100 26.55 27.84 -0.95
CA SER A 100 26.75 28.01 -2.41
C SER A 100 25.74 28.99 -3.00
N TYR A 101 24.45 28.79 -2.73
CA TYR A 101 23.41 29.69 -3.23
C TYR A 101 23.49 31.10 -2.66
N TYR A 102 23.82 31.23 -1.39
CA TYR A 102 24.02 32.54 -0.75
C TYR A 102 25.10 33.33 -1.48
N ASN A 103 26.28 32.74 -1.77
CA ASN A 103 27.38 33.39 -2.48
C ASN A 103 26.96 33.73 -3.93
N GLN A 104 26.29 32.85 -4.64
CA GLN A 104 25.80 33.11 -5.99
C GLN A 104 24.82 34.28 -6.03
N ILE A 105 23.87 34.38 -5.10
CA ILE A 105 22.88 35.45 -5.05
C ILE A 105 23.61 36.79 -4.77
N LYS A 106 24.62 36.83 -3.89
CA LYS A 106 25.41 38.02 -3.66
C LYS A 106 26.16 38.48 -4.89
N ASP A 107 26.84 37.58 -5.58
CA ASP A 107 27.53 37.86 -6.82
C ASP A 107 26.61 38.42 -7.91
N VAL A 108 25.42 37.84 -8.05
CA VAL A 108 24.38 38.32 -9.01
C VAL A 108 23.88 39.71 -8.61
N SER A 109 23.63 39.94 -7.32
CA SER A 109 23.20 41.22 -6.78
C SER A 109 24.23 42.33 -7.10
N GLU A 110 25.51 42.07 -6.88
CA GLU A 110 26.59 43.00 -7.18
C GLU A 110 26.75 43.29 -8.69
N LYS A 111 26.74 42.21 -9.52
CA LYS A 111 26.91 42.33 -10.99
C LYS A 111 25.75 43.04 -11.66
N LEU A 112 24.54 42.85 -11.19
CA LEU A 112 23.32 43.44 -11.77
C LEU A 112 22.84 44.68 -11.05
N ASN A 113 23.55 45.12 -9.98
CA ASN A 113 23.18 46.24 -9.14
C ASN A 113 21.73 46.18 -8.65
N ILE A 114 21.28 45.00 -8.23
CA ILE A 114 19.97 44.77 -7.62
C ILE A 114 20.10 44.50 -6.13
N PRO A 115 19.09 44.82 -5.31
CA PRO A 115 19.19 44.59 -3.86
C PRO A 115 19.15 43.08 -3.56
N VAL A 116 19.88 42.67 -2.52
CA VAL A 116 19.80 41.34 -1.95
C VAL A 116 18.42 41.07 -1.35
N PRO A 117 17.95 39.80 -1.28
CA PRO A 117 16.68 39.46 -0.66
C PRO A 117 16.58 39.95 0.79
N ALA A 118 15.44 40.56 1.15
CA ALA A 118 15.18 40.93 2.53
C ALA A 118 15.00 39.74 3.48
N ASP A 119 14.41 38.65 2.97
CA ASP A 119 14.22 37.39 3.67
C ASP A 119 15.08 36.29 3.03
N TRP A 120 16.25 36.08 3.58
CA TRP A 120 17.22 35.10 3.16
C TRP A 120 16.75 33.68 3.42
N PHE A 121 16.11 33.41 4.58
CA PHE A 121 15.70 32.05 4.93
C PHE A 121 14.63 31.54 3.98
N THR A 122 13.60 32.32 3.72
CA THR A 122 12.55 31.92 2.77
C THR A 122 13.11 31.75 1.35
N THR A 123 14.06 32.60 0.94
CA THR A 123 14.66 32.52 -0.40
C THR A 123 15.52 31.26 -0.54
N LEU A 124 16.42 31.01 0.40
CA LEU A 124 17.38 29.90 0.34
C LEU A 124 16.71 28.54 0.53
N LEU A 125 15.74 28.42 1.45
CA LEU A 125 15.06 27.15 1.71
C LEU A 125 14.12 26.68 0.59
N ARG A 126 13.77 27.57 -0.35
CA ARG A 126 12.99 27.22 -1.55
C ARG A 126 13.83 26.74 -2.72
N LEU A 127 15.15 26.90 -2.64
CA LEU A 127 16.03 26.48 -3.73
C LEU A 127 16.23 24.95 -3.71
N PRO A 128 16.48 24.35 -4.86
CA PRO A 128 16.74 22.91 -4.98
C PRO A 128 17.84 22.46 -4.03
N GLU A 129 17.76 21.26 -3.50
CA GLU A 129 18.78 20.66 -2.62
C GLU A 129 19.07 21.42 -1.30
N ALA A 130 18.37 22.54 -1.02
CA ALA A 130 18.50 23.26 0.23
C ALA A 130 18.06 22.44 1.45
N ILE A 131 17.14 21.51 1.23
CA ILE A 131 16.66 20.55 2.20
C ILE A 131 16.97 19.15 1.69
N LYS A 132 17.78 18.42 2.42
CA LYS A 132 18.08 17.00 2.14
C LYS A 132 17.23 16.11 3.00
N SER A 133 16.65 15.10 2.39
CA SER A 133 16.15 13.94 3.14
C SER A 133 17.34 12.99 3.32
N ASP A 134 17.82 12.84 4.53
CA ASP A 134 18.74 11.75 4.85
C ASP A 134 17.95 10.45 4.69
N ILE A 135 18.11 9.82 3.52
CA ILE A 135 17.64 8.47 3.32
C ILE A 135 18.65 7.58 4.07
N ALA A 136 18.40 7.39 5.37
CA ALA A 136 19.16 6.43 6.14
C ALA A 136 19.04 5.06 5.42
N GLU A 137 20.17 4.38 5.26
CA GLU A 137 20.16 3.02 4.75
C GLU A 137 19.26 2.17 5.67
N VAL A 138 18.36 1.42 5.05
CA VAL A 138 17.45 0.54 5.78
C VAL A 138 18.25 -0.63 6.35
N ASP A 139 18.29 -0.74 7.66
CA ASP A 139 18.87 -1.91 8.31
C ASP A 139 18.08 -3.18 7.93
N GLU A 140 18.78 -4.29 7.74
CA GLU A 140 18.18 -5.57 7.35
C GLU A 140 17.15 -6.04 8.39
N SER A 141 17.39 -5.80 9.68
CA SER A 141 16.44 -6.11 10.75
C SER A 141 15.14 -5.28 10.64
N GLU A 142 15.24 -4.04 10.25
CA GLU A 142 14.08 -3.20 9.97
C GLU A 142 13.31 -3.74 8.77
N TRP A 143 14.02 -4.09 7.69
CA TRP A 143 13.39 -4.64 6.49
C TRP A 143 12.65 -5.96 6.77
N GLU A 144 13.23 -6.84 7.58
CA GLU A 144 12.56 -8.08 8.00
C GLU A 144 11.23 -7.80 8.72
N LEU A 145 11.20 -6.81 9.61
CA LEU A 145 9.98 -6.42 10.32
C LEU A 145 8.95 -5.82 9.35
N VAL A 146 9.38 -4.95 8.42
CA VAL A 146 8.50 -4.41 7.38
C VAL A 146 7.94 -5.54 6.50
N MET A 147 8.77 -6.48 6.08
CA MET A 147 8.34 -7.63 5.28
C MET A 147 7.33 -8.51 6.02
N LYS A 148 7.53 -8.73 7.34
CA LYS A 148 6.56 -9.42 8.19
C LYS A 148 5.23 -8.68 8.22
N THR A 149 5.26 -7.36 8.38
CA THR A 149 4.07 -6.50 8.38
C THR A 149 3.32 -6.55 7.04
N ILE A 150 4.06 -6.60 5.92
CA ILE A 150 3.48 -6.77 4.58
C ILE A 150 2.75 -8.12 4.47
N LYS A 151 3.40 -9.21 4.89
CA LYS A 151 2.79 -10.55 4.85
C LYS A 151 1.52 -10.63 5.70
N GLU A 152 1.53 -9.97 6.84
CA GLU A 152 0.36 -9.92 7.73
C GLU A 152 -0.78 -9.08 7.14
N ALA A 153 -0.49 -7.97 6.48
CA ALA A 153 -1.49 -7.18 5.76
C ALA A 153 -2.13 -7.99 4.60
N ILE A 154 -1.34 -8.75 3.86
CA ILE A 154 -1.83 -9.66 2.82
C ILE A 154 -2.71 -10.77 3.42
N LYS A 155 -2.33 -11.30 4.59
CA LYS A 155 -3.15 -12.28 5.32
C LYS A 155 -4.51 -11.70 5.70
N HIS A 156 -4.56 -10.49 6.25
CA HIS A 156 -5.81 -9.81 6.55
C HIS A 156 -6.68 -9.60 5.32
N LEU A 157 -6.10 -9.23 4.16
CA LEU A 157 -6.81 -9.15 2.89
C LEU A 157 -7.48 -10.48 2.53
N LYS A 158 -6.75 -11.60 2.66
CA LYS A 158 -7.27 -12.94 2.35
C LYS A 158 -8.38 -13.36 3.31
N GLU A 159 -8.21 -13.10 4.60
CA GLU A 159 -9.22 -13.37 5.63
C GLU A 159 -10.51 -12.57 5.37
N PHE A 160 -10.38 -11.30 5.01
CA PHE A 160 -11.51 -10.46 4.62
C PHE A 160 -12.28 -11.07 3.43
N ARG A 161 -11.56 -11.48 2.36
CA ARG A 161 -12.14 -12.12 1.19
C ARG A 161 -12.88 -13.42 1.53
N LEU A 162 -12.36 -14.22 2.44
CA LEU A 162 -12.99 -15.45 2.89
C LEU A 162 -14.26 -15.17 3.69
N GLN A 163 -14.24 -14.20 4.60
CA GLN A 163 -15.40 -13.83 5.40
C GLN A 163 -16.54 -13.28 4.54
N GLU A 164 -16.22 -12.37 3.62
CA GLU A 164 -17.21 -11.80 2.70
C GLU A 164 -17.75 -12.88 1.75
N GLY A 165 -16.90 -13.77 1.25
CA GLY A 165 -17.29 -14.92 0.42
C GLY A 165 -18.24 -15.87 1.13
N ALA A 166 -18.00 -16.15 2.42
CA ALA A 166 -18.88 -17.00 3.22
C ALA A 166 -20.27 -16.37 3.43
N MET A 167 -20.34 -15.04 3.58
CA MET A 167 -21.61 -14.31 3.65
C MET A 167 -22.38 -14.40 2.34
N LEU A 168 -21.69 -14.21 1.21
CA LEU A 168 -22.28 -14.33 -0.13
C LEU A 168 -22.78 -15.76 -0.38
N GLN A 169 -22.04 -16.77 0.04
CA GLN A 169 -22.43 -18.16 -0.11
C GLN A 169 -23.76 -18.44 0.60
N LYS A 170 -23.88 -18.02 1.87
CA LYS A 170 -25.14 -18.17 2.64
C LYS A 170 -26.32 -17.47 1.95
N LEU A 171 -26.10 -16.27 1.42
CA LEU A 171 -27.13 -15.53 0.69
C LEU A 171 -27.57 -16.29 -0.57
N PHE A 172 -26.64 -16.84 -1.36
CA PHE A 172 -26.96 -17.62 -2.54
C PHE A 172 -27.72 -18.90 -2.19
N GLU A 173 -27.27 -19.65 -1.19
CA GLU A 173 -27.95 -20.86 -0.70
C GLU A 173 -29.40 -20.57 -0.30
N GLN A 174 -29.63 -19.47 0.44
CA GLN A 174 -30.96 -19.03 0.80
C GLN A 174 -31.84 -18.70 -0.41
N LYS A 175 -31.28 -17.95 -1.38
CA LYS A 175 -32.03 -17.56 -2.59
C LYS A 175 -32.38 -18.78 -3.46
N ILE A 176 -31.43 -19.70 -3.61
CA ILE A 176 -31.64 -20.95 -4.35
C ILE A 176 -32.71 -21.81 -3.67
N GLY A 177 -32.66 -21.94 -2.33
CA GLY A 177 -33.68 -22.62 -1.57
C GLY A 177 -35.08 -22.01 -1.71
N ASN A 178 -35.19 -20.68 -1.73
CA ASN A 178 -36.42 -19.97 -1.99
C ASN A 178 -36.97 -20.26 -3.40
N ILE A 179 -36.09 -20.25 -4.41
CA ILE A 179 -36.50 -20.60 -5.81
C ILE A 179 -37.00 -22.04 -5.89
N ALA A 180 -36.29 -22.98 -5.27
CA ALA A 180 -36.69 -24.38 -5.25
C ALA A 180 -38.08 -24.58 -4.62
N SER A 181 -38.31 -23.95 -3.44
CA SER A 181 -39.63 -24.05 -2.77
C SER A 181 -40.77 -23.37 -3.54
N LEU A 182 -40.48 -22.32 -4.31
CA LEU A 182 -41.50 -21.71 -5.20
C LEU A 182 -41.80 -22.59 -6.41
N LEU A 183 -40.81 -23.27 -6.97
CA LEU A 183 -41.00 -24.22 -8.05
C LEU A 183 -41.86 -25.41 -7.62
N ASP A 184 -41.63 -25.97 -6.43
CA ASP A 184 -42.43 -27.07 -5.88
C ASP A 184 -43.91 -26.66 -5.74
N ARG A 185 -44.18 -25.42 -5.32
CA ARG A 185 -45.55 -24.87 -5.16
C ARG A 185 -46.28 -24.60 -6.48
N ILE A 186 -45.57 -24.46 -7.60
CA ILE A 186 -46.14 -24.23 -8.94
C ILE A 186 -46.42 -25.60 -9.61
N GLY A 187 -45.69 -26.64 -9.19
CA GLY A 187 -45.84 -27.99 -9.74
C GLY A 187 -46.98 -28.79 -9.13
N GLU A 188 -47.64 -28.27 -8.10
CA GLU A 188 -48.92 -28.79 -7.56
C GLU A 188 -50.11 -28.09 -8.23
#